data_97bbffbc6a1d52dbfd38c96c9aaaa6b6
#
_entry.id   97bbffbc6a1d52dbfd38c96c9aaaa6b6
#
_cell.length_a   1.000
_cell.length_b   1.000
_cell.length_c   1.000
_cell.angle_alpha   90.00
_cell.angle_beta   90.00
_cell.angle_gamma   90.00
#
_symmetry.space_group_name_H-M   'P 1'
#
loop_
_entity.id
_entity.type
_entity.pdbx_description
1 polymer ?
#
loop_
_entity_poly.entity_id
_entity_poly.type
_entity_poly.pdbx_seq_one_letter_code
_entity_poly.pdbx_strand_id
1 'polypeptide(L)'
;MTASERPPGKTTVSPDVLISIAKLSALGVPGVSRMAPISGGVNRLFRKGASEGIRIEVAEETVSADIYLVLKEDVNIREVSRNVQQQVARAIQEMVGMDVGQIDIHIEDIDYEESIEA
;
A
#
# COMPACT_ATOMS: atom_id res chain seq x y z
N MET A 1 -8.92 -4.42 -41.56
CA MET A 1 -8.40 -4.30 -40.39
C MET A 1 -7.19 -5.01 -40.27
N THR A 2 -6.33 -4.37 -39.79
CA THR A 2 -5.13 -4.97 -39.64
C THR A 2 -5.15 -5.62 -38.32
N ALA A 3 -4.16 -6.29 -37.99
CA ALA A 3 -4.06 -6.89 -36.73
C ALA A 3 -4.21 -5.88 -35.65
N SER A 4 -3.90 -4.65 -35.95
CA SER A 4 -3.97 -3.64 -34.93
C SER A 4 -5.38 -3.35 -34.57
N GLU A 5 -6.37 -3.75 -35.33
CA GLU A 5 -7.69 -3.50 -34.95
C GLU A 5 -8.17 -4.58 -34.07
N ARG A 6 -7.45 -5.64 -33.91
CA ARG A 6 -7.83 -6.68 -33.05
C ARG A 6 -7.24 -6.40 -31.71
N PRO A 7 -7.99 -6.48 -30.64
CA PRO A 7 -7.43 -6.22 -29.33
C PRO A 7 -6.29 -7.19 -29.07
N PRO A 8 -5.22 -6.72 -28.53
CA PRO A 8 -4.08 -7.56 -28.25
C PRO A 8 -4.29 -8.56 -27.14
N GLY A 9 -5.38 -8.51 -26.47
CA GLY A 9 -5.63 -9.42 -25.38
C GLY A 9 -5.85 -8.64 -24.12
N LYS A 10 -5.92 -9.32 -22.98
CA LYS A 10 -6.17 -8.70 -21.73
C LYS A 10 -4.93 -8.58 -20.92
N THR A 11 -4.81 -7.53 -20.18
CA THR A 11 -3.77 -7.40 -19.17
C THR A 11 -4.43 -7.56 -17.83
N THR A 12 -3.94 -8.50 -17.03
CA THR A 12 -4.47 -8.66 -15.70
C THR A 12 -3.33 -8.40 -14.73
N VAL A 13 -3.67 -7.87 -13.56
CA VAL A 13 -2.69 -7.55 -12.56
C VAL A 13 -3.04 -8.35 -11.32
N SER A 14 -2.13 -9.16 -10.84
CA SER A 14 -2.42 -9.97 -9.67
C SER A 14 -2.40 -9.11 -8.43
N PRO A 15 -3.12 -9.52 -7.39
CA PRO A 15 -3.12 -8.76 -6.15
C PRO A 15 -1.71 -8.62 -5.57
N ASP A 16 -0.82 -9.58 -5.81
CA ASP A 16 0.52 -9.49 -5.30
C ASP A 16 1.28 -8.32 -5.91
N VAL A 17 1.01 -8.00 -7.16
CA VAL A 17 1.66 -6.87 -7.81
C VAL A 17 1.16 -5.58 -7.17
N LEU A 18 -0.14 -5.48 -6.90
CA LEU A 18 -0.70 -4.30 -6.28
C LEU A 18 -0.15 -4.14 -4.86
N ILE A 19 0.00 -5.24 -4.13
CA ILE A 19 0.55 -5.18 -2.80
C ILE A 19 1.99 -4.69 -2.84
N SER A 20 2.79 -5.18 -3.79
CA SER A 20 4.16 -4.75 -3.91
C SER A 20 4.27 -3.27 -4.25
N ILE A 21 3.44 -2.78 -5.14
CA ILE A 21 3.46 -1.38 -5.52
C ILE A 21 3.09 -0.53 -4.32
N ALA A 22 2.05 -0.90 -3.59
CA ALA A 22 1.61 -0.13 -2.44
C ALA A 22 2.69 -0.14 -1.35
N LYS A 23 3.31 -1.30 -1.12
CA LYS A 23 4.32 -1.41 -0.10
C LYS A 23 5.53 -0.54 -0.42
N LEU A 24 6.04 -0.65 -1.64
CA LEU A 24 7.21 0.11 -2.00
C LEU A 24 6.93 1.61 -1.99
N SER A 25 5.74 2.00 -2.42
CA SER A 25 5.38 3.41 -2.44
C SER A 25 5.27 3.95 -1.02
N ALA A 26 4.67 3.19 -0.11
CA ALA A 26 4.51 3.63 1.26
C ALA A 26 5.88 3.73 1.95
N LEU A 27 6.74 2.74 1.74
CA LEU A 27 8.04 2.75 2.37
C LEU A 27 8.93 3.87 1.87
N GLY A 28 8.64 4.40 0.71
CA GLY A 28 9.42 5.51 0.16
C GLY A 28 9.03 6.87 0.73
N VAL A 29 7.98 6.96 1.52
CA VAL A 29 7.54 8.23 2.06
C VAL A 29 8.36 8.57 3.30
N PRO A 30 8.93 9.78 3.38
CA PRO A 30 9.70 10.15 4.55
C PRO A 30 8.84 10.08 5.81
N GLY A 31 9.36 9.53 6.86
CA GLY A 31 8.64 9.36 8.11
C GLY A 31 8.10 7.98 8.33
N VAL A 32 8.01 7.16 7.30
CA VAL A 32 7.56 5.79 7.45
C VAL A 32 8.75 4.95 7.86
N SER A 33 8.63 4.21 8.95
CA SER A 33 9.71 3.36 9.42
C SER A 33 9.62 1.98 8.80
N ARG A 34 8.48 1.38 8.89
CA ARG A 34 8.28 0.03 8.33
C ARG A 34 6.81 -0.26 8.25
N MET A 35 6.48 -1.34 7.61
CA MET A 35 5.11 -1.80 7.57
C MET A 35 4.79 -2.51 8.87
N ALA A 36 3.54 -2.47 9.28
CA ALA A 36 3.11 -3.17 10.47
C ALA A 36 2.23 -4.34 10.05
N PRO A 37 2.46 -5.52 10.59
CA PRO A 37 1.62 -6.66 10.23
C PRO A 37 0.20 -6.43 10.67
N ILE A 38 -0.76 -6.92 9.91
CA ILE A 38 -2.14 -6.78 10.27
C ILE A 38 -2.44 -7.84 11.32
N SER A 39 -2.91 -7.38 12.49
CA SER A 39 -3.26 -8.29 13.53
C SER A 39 -4.66 -8.74 13.27
N GLY A 40 -5.01 -9.89 13.63
CA GLY A 40 -6.35 -10.24 13.42
C GLY A 40 -6.72 -11.66 13.44
N GLY A 41 -6.24 -12.42 14.23
CA GLY A 41 -6.66 -13.77 14.44
C GLY A 41 -6.52 -14.63 13.21
N VAL A 42 -7.37 -15.63 13.11
CA VAL A 42 -7.22 -16.61 12.07
C VAL A 42 -7.41 -16.09 10.68
N ASN A 43 -8.20 -15.06 10.53
CA ASN A 43 -8.43 -14.56 9.20
C ASN A 43 -7.20 -14.04 8.54
N ARG A 44 -6.23 -13.66 9.33
CA ARG A 44 -5.01 -13.14 8.80
C ARG A 44 -4.30 -14.13 7.91
N LEU A 45 -4.44 -15.43 8.20
CA LEU A 45 -3.76 -16.42 7.44
C LEU A 45 -4.26 -16.55 6.02
N PHE A 46 -5.46 -16.08 5.77
CA PHE A 46 -6.04 -16.22 4.46
C PHE A 46 -6.07 -14.91 3.68
N ARG A 47 -5.47 -13.85 4.20
CA ARG A 47 -5.51 -12.59 3.51
C ARG A 47 -4.17 -12.30 2.90
N LYS A 48 -4.16 -12.04 1.61
CA LYS A 48 -2.93 -11.69 0.96
C LYS A 48 -2.43 -10.39 1.50
N GLY A 49 -1.16 -10.31 1.74
CA GLY A 49 -0.53 -9.07 2.18
C GLY A 49 -0.67 -8.78 3.65
N ALA A 50 -1.40 -9.62 4.40
CA ALA A 50 -1.59 -9.34 5.80
C ALA A 50 -0.26 -9.26 6.55
N SER A 51 0.66 -10.15 6.26
CA SER A 51 1.95 -10.14 6.93
C SER A 51 2.80 -8.96 6.47
N GLU A 52 2.43 -8.34 5.36
CA GLU A 52 3.16 -7.21 4.88
C GLU A 52 2.48 -5.90 5.24
N GLY A 53 1.38 -5.95 5.96
CA GLY A 53 0.72 -4.74 6.41
C GLY A 53 -0.17 -4.08 5.38
N ILE A 54 -0.56 -4.80 4.34
CA ILE A 54 -1.40 -4.22 3.30
C ILE A 54 -2.54 -5.14 2.95
N ARG A 55 -3.74 -4.56 2.89
CA ARG A 55 -4.90 -5.30 2.45
C ARG A 55 -5.41 -4.59 1.21
N ILE A 56 -5.55 -5.31 0.11
CA ILE A 56 -6.00 -4.74 -1.15
C ILE A 56 -7.35 -5.30 -1.51
N GLU A 57 -8.22 -4.42 -2.00
CA GLU A 57 -9.51 -4.85 -2.48
C GLU A 57 -9.72 -4.24 -3.85
N VAL A 58 -10.10 -5.05 -4.82
CA VAL A 58 -10.34 -4.58 -6.17
C VAL A 58 -11.80 -4.83 -6.52
N ALA A 59 -12.50 -3.78 -6.92
CA ALA A 59 -13.89 -3.90 -7.31
C ALA A 59 -14.11 -3.05 -8.54
N GLU A 60 -14.49 -3.68 -9.62
CA GLU A 60 -14.80 -2.96 -10.86
C GLU A 60 -13.68 -2.02 -11.29
N GLU A 61 -12.49 -2.52 -11.29
CA GLU A 61 -11.33 -1.77 -11.74
C GLU A 61 -10.95 -0.62 -10.81
N THR A 62 -11.50 -0.59 -9.63
CA THR A 62 -11.12 0.39 -8.62
C THR A 62 -10.39 -0.34 -7.50
N VAL A 63 -9.23 0.18 -7.11
CA VAL A 63 -8.41 -0.41 -6.09
C VAL A 63 -8.56 0.39 -4.80
N SER A 64 -8.85 -0.31 -3.71
CA SER A 64 -8.87 0.31 -2.39
C SER A 64 -7.90 -0.46 -1.52
N ALA A 65 -7.36 0.17 -0.52
CA ALA A 65 -6.34 -0.46 0.31
C ALA A 65 -6.40 0.01 1.74
N ASP A 66 -6.02 -0.90 2.64
CA ASP A 66 -5.74 -0.55 4.01
C ASP A 66 -4.25 -0.78 4.18
N ILE A 67 -3.56 0.21 4.70
CA ILE A 67 -2.11 0.15 4.86
C ILE A 67 -1.78 0.40 6.31
N TYR A 68 -1.06 -0.55 6.91
CA TYR A 68 -0.74 -0.52 8.33
C TYR A 68 0.73 -0.19 8.47
N LEU A 69 1.04 0.88 9.18
CA LEU A 69 2.38 1.43 9.22
C LEU A 69 2.89 1.65 10.62
N VAL A 70 4.21 1.63 10.74
CA VAL A 70 4.89 2.11 11.92
C VAL A 70 5.70 3.32 11.46
N LEU A 71 5.55 4.43 12.13
CA LEU A 71 6.22 5.65 11.71
C LEU A 71 7.45 5.92 12.58
N LYS A 72 8.31 6.78 12.10
CA LYS A 72 9.46 7.21 12.89
C LYS A 72 9.01 8.23 13.92
N GLU A 73 9.79 8.38 14.97
CA GLU A 73 9.43 9.36 15.99
C GLU A 73 9.61 10.75 15.42
N ASP A 74 8.97 11.70 16.05
CA ASP A 74 9.11 13.10 15.69
C ASP A 74 8.63 13.46 14.31
N VAL A 75 7.66 12.77 13.79
CA VAL A 75 7.06 13.12 12.51
C VAL A 75 5.64 13.56 12.76
N ASN A 76 5.10 14.30 11.82
CA ASN A 76 3.70 14.68 11.86
C ASN A 76 2.89 13.53 11.29
N ILE A 77 2.16 12.84 12.14
CA ILE A 77 1.45 11.64 11.72
C ILE A 77 0.47 11.92 10.60
N ARG A 78 -0.29 13.01 10.71
CA ARG A 78 -1.29 13.31 9.72
C ARG A 78 -0.67 13.64 8.36
N GLU A 79 0.44 14.35 8.39
CA GLU A 79 1.10 14.70 7.16
C GLU A 79 1.71 13.48 6.49
N VAL A 80 2.36 12.61 7.27
CA VAL A 80 2.94 11.40 6.71
C VAL A 80 1.84 10.52 6.13
N SER A 81 0.72 10.38 6.84
CA SER A 81 -0.39 9.56 6.36
C SER A 81 -0.93 10.09 5.05
N ARG A 82 -1.06 11.42 4.94
CA ARG A 82 -1.57 12.00 3.72
C ARG A 82 -0.60 11.78 2.56
N ASN A 83 0.70 11.88 2.84
CA ASN A 83 1.70 11.65 1.81
C ASN A 83 1.69 10.21 1.35
N VAL A 84 1.48 9.26 2.27
CA VAL A 84 1.39 7.86 1.88
C VAL A 84 0.17 7.65 0.99
N GLN A 85 -0.97 8.23 1.36
CA GLN A 85 -2.18 8.08 0.56
C GLN A 85 -1.94 8.59 -0.87
N GLN A 86 -1.30 9.73 -0.99
CA GLN A 86 -1.06 10.32 -2.29
C GLN A 86 -0.09 9.51 -3.11
N GLN A 87 1.00 9.06 -2.50
CA GLN A 87 2.01 8.32 -3.23
C GLN A 87 1.51 6.95 -3.68
N VAL A 88 0.77 6.27 -2.82
CA VAL A 88 0.25 4.97 -3.18
C VAL A 88 -0.80 5.10 -4.29
N ALA A 89 -1.70 6.08 -4.15
CA ALA A 89 -2.72 6.28 -5.17
C ALA A 89 -2.10 6.61 -6.51
N ARG A 90 -1.09 7.48 -6.49
CA ARG A 90 -0.44 7.88 -7.72
C ARG A 90 0.29 6.73 -8.36
N ALA A 91 0.98 5.93 -7.57
CA ALA A 91 1.72 4.80 -8.12
C ALA A 91 0.78 3.79 -8.76
N ILE A 92 -0.36 3.52 -8.13
CA ILE A 92 -1.31 2.58 -8.69
C ILE A 92 -1.89 3.14 -9.99
N GLN A 93 -2.25 4.41 -10.00
CA GLN A 93 -2.83 5.00 -11.19
C GLN A 93 -1.83 5.04 -12.34
N GLU A 94 -0.59 5.40 -12.06
CA GLU A 94 0.40 5.55 -13.12
C GLU A 94 0.97 4.24 -13.59
N MET A 95 1.20 3.30 -12.68
CA MET A 95 1.82 2.06 -13.06
C MET A 95 0.83 1.01 -13.53
N VAL A 96 -0.35 1.01 -12.97
CA VAL A 96 -1.31 -0.02 -13.27
C VAL A 96 -2.44 0.49 -14.14
N GLY A 97 -2.74 1.76 -14.05
CA GLY A 97 -3.81 2.34 -14.86
C GLY A 97 -5.20 2.09 -14.30
N MET A 98 -5.29 1.75 -13.02
CA MET A 98 -6.59 1.50 -12.41
C MET A 98 -7.00 2.68 -11.58
N ASP A 99 -8.30 2.85 -11.41
CA ASP A 99 -8.80 3.89 -10.56
C ASP A 99 -8.53 3.52 -9.11
N VAL A 100 -8.37 4.51 -8.26
CA VAL A 100 -8.11 4.30 -6.87
C VAL A 100 -9.28 4.81 -6.07
N GLY A 101 -9.79 3.96 -5.18
CA GLY A 101 -10.87 4.33 -4.29
C GLY A 101 -10.30 4.86 -3.00
N GLN A 102 -10.52 4.18 -1.88
CA GLN A 102 -10.03 4.65 -0.61
C GLN A 102 -8.70 4.02 -0.25
N ILE A 103 -7.80 4.82 0.25
CA ILE A 103 -6.54 4.34 0.79
C ILE A 103 -6.57 4.74 2.25
N ASP A 104 -6.84 3.77 3.12
CA ASP A 104 -6.94 4.03 4.55
C ASP A 104 -5.63 3.70 5.22
N ILE A 105 -5.13 4.60 6.03
CA ILE A 105 -3.85 4.44 6.68
C ILE A 105 -4.08 4.19 8.16
N HIS A 106 -3.46 3.14 8.68
CA HIS A 106 -3.59 2.77 10.07
C HIS A 106 -2.21 2.83 10.70
N ILE A 107 -2.00 3.74 11.64
CA ILE A 107 -0.71 3.88 12.29
C ILE A 107 -0.75 3.01 13.54
N GLU A 108 0.06 1.97 13.52
CA GLU A 108 0.01 0.98 14.60
C GLU A 108 1.04 1.23 15.68
N ASP A 109 2.10 1.93 15.37
CA ASP A 109 3.16 2.13 16.35
C ASP A 109 4.11 3.22 15.89
N ILE A 110 4.97 3.64 16.77
CA ILE A 110 6.01 4.62 16.47
C ILE A 110 7.33 3.96 16.87
N ASP A 111 8.29 3.98 15.98
CA ASP A 111 9.62 3.45 16.27
C ASP A 111 10.43 4.57 16.85
N TYR A 112 10.75 4.46 18.15
CA TYR A 112 11.56 5.46 18.78
C TYR A 112 13.02 5.05 18.63
N GLU A 113 13.87 6.04 18.28
CA GLU A 113 15.23 5.74 18.14
C GLU A 113 15.77 5.48 19.48
N GLU A 114 16.42 4.37 19.69
CA GLU A 114 16.93 4.11 20.95
C GLU A 114 18.14 4.85 21.18
N SER A 115 18.37 5.29 22.36
CA SER A 115 19.52 5.98 22.67
C SER A 115 20.55 5.04 22.80
N ILE A 116 21.32 4.95 21.87
CA ILE A 116 22.23 4.02 21.93
C ILE A 116 23.29 4.25 22.74
N GLU A 117 23.50 5.31 23.03
CA GLU A 117 24.56 5.54 23.73
C GLU A 117 24.52 4.96 24.87
N ALA A 118 23.58 4.72 25.10
CA ALA A 118 23.61 4.16 26.35
C ALA A 118 24.65 3.28 26.42
#